data_e5e4c49fcc779b211663974f81514bfe
#
_entry.id   e5e4c49fcc779b211663974f81514bfe
#
_cell.length_a   1.000
_cell.length_b   1.000
_cell.length_c   1.000
_cell.angle_alpha   90.00
_cell.angle_beta   90.00
_cell.angle_gamma   90.00
#
_symmetry.space_group_name_H-M   'P 1'
#
loop_
_entity.id
_entity.type
_entity.pdbx_description
1 polymer ?
#
loop_
_entity_poly.entity_id
_entity_poly.type
_entity_poly.pdbx_seq_one_letter_code
_entity_poly.pdbx_strand_id
1 'polypeptide(L)'
;MSMPFTMLKLDPGNAFGVNGRMQKDTGSEARIVEQYDFAQKDLNEIDVLIIPNFIDQEFLFTQREKITSFLAQKKIVVYCGHLFREWLPGCGPFMPQLIRNFKDYEVFPTAQSTIFEGVTTADMTFKKGVAGFFARGYHHAPANAEILLTFANNKPVTYVDRSSTNGTILVHAGRDLLGYADENKTTDRIRPQFLAWLESEVQALKEEGE
;
A
#
# COMPACT_ATOMS: atom_id res chain seq x y z
N MET A 1 21.66 8.42 -0.43
CA MET A 1 21.12 9.36 -1.46
C MET A 1 19.73 9.77 -1.00
N SER A 2 19.39 11.06 -1.08
CA SER A 2 18.01 11.49 -0.84
C SER A 2 17.13 11.04 -2.00
N MET A 3 15.91 10.60 -1.70
CA MET A 3 14.95 10.24 -2.74
C MET A 3 14.54 11.50 -3.54
N PRO A 4 14.28 11.37 -4.86
CA PRO A 4 13.90 12.51 -5.71
C PRO A 4 12.43 12.94 -5.51
N PHE A 5 11.73 12.35 -4.55
CA PHE A 5 10.34 12.66 -4.20
C PHE A 5 10.12 12.61 -2.68
N THR A 6 9.05 13.21 -2.22
CA THR A 6 8.73 13.33 -0.80
C THR A 6 7.57 12.41 -0.42
N MET A 7 7.82 11.53 0.56
CA MET A 7 6.78 10.66 1.14
C MET A 7 6.34 11.14 2.50
N LEU A 8 5.03 11.11 2.74
CA LEU A 8 4.42 11.23 4.05
C LEU A 8 3.73 9.91 4.41
N LYS A 9 4.01 9.38 5.58
CA LYS A 9 3.36 8.17 6.10
C LYS A 9 2.58 8.48 7.36
N LEU A 10 1.33 8.04 7.41
CA LEU A 10 0.49 8.17 8.60
C LEU A 10 0.90 7.12 9.65
N ASP A 11 1.01 7.55 10.90
CA ASP A 11 1.20 6.68 12.06
C ASP A 11 -0.15 6.41 12.72
N PRO A 12 -0.65 5.16 12.77
CA PRO A 12 -1.89 4.81 13.44
C PRO A 12 -1.83 4.93 14.98
N GLY A 13 -0.68 5.32 15.52
CA GLY A 13 -0.48 5.52 16.96
C GLY A 13 -0.19 4.24 17.74
N ASN A 14 -0.37 4.32 19.06
CA ASN A 14 -0.03 3.24 19.99
C ASN A 14 -1.01 2.05 20.02
N ALA A 15 -2.06 2.06 19.22
CA ALA A 15 -3.11 1.03 19.18
C ALA A 15 -2.52 -0.32 18.88
N PHE A 16 -1.65 -0.90 19.17
CA PHE A 16 -0.98 -2.20 18.97
C PHE A 16 0.55 -2.14 19.20
N GLY A 17 1.04 -1.13 19.91
CA GLY A 17 2.46 -0.96 20.17
C GLY A 17 3.27 -0.70 18.88
N VAL A 18 2.72 0.03 17.95
CA VAL A 18 3.25 0.19 16.59
C VAL A 18 4.29 1.31 16.48
N ASN A 19 4.24 2.35 17.35
CA ASN A 19 5.11 3.54 17.24
C ASN A 19 6.62 3.20 17.12
N GLY A 20 7.12 2.31 17.94
CA GLY A 20 8.55 1.91 17.85
C GLY A 20 8.88 1.03 16.64
N ARG A 21 7.90 0.35 16.05
CA ARG A 21 8.09 -0.50 14.87
C ARG A 21 8.02 0.30 13.58
N MET A 22 7.10 1.28 13.48
CA MET A 22 6.95 2.07 12.27
C MET A 22 8.21 2.84 11.90
N GLN A 23 8.87 3.44 12.89
CA GLN A 23 10.10 4.18 12.65
C GLN A 23 11.22 3.24 12.19
N LYS A 24 11.27 2.02 12.72
CA LYS A 24 12.24 0.99 12.32
C LYS A 24 11.92 0.41 10.94
N ASP A 25 10.64 0.20 10.63
CA ASP A 25 10.19 -0.41 9.38
C ASP A 25 10.21 0.57 8.20
N THR A 26 10.10 1.88 8.46
CA THR A 26 10.04 2.91 7.40
C THR A 26 11.43 3.43 7.03
N GLY A 27 12.44 3.30 7.93
CA GLY A 27 13.74 3.91 7.71
C GLY A 27 13.66 5.44 7.70
N SER A 28 14.54 6.08 6.94
CA SER A 28 14.59 7.54 6.77
C SER A 28 13.87 8.03 5.51
N GLU A 29 13.21 7.15 4.75
CA GLU A 29 12.65 7.50 3.45
C GLU A 29 11.36 8.30 3.53
N ALA A 30 10.53 8.09 4.56
CA ALA A 30 9.27 8.80 4.72
C ALA A 30 9.25 9.70 5.95
N ARG A 31 8.64 10.88 5.82
CA ARG A 31 8.24 11.70 6.96
C ARG A 31 7.04 11.02 7.62
N ILE A 32 7.08 10.86 8.95
CA ILE A 32 5.98 10.24 9.71
C ILE A 32 5.17 11.33 10.37
N VAL A 33 3.84 11.22 10.31
CA VAL A 33 2.89 12.09 11.00
C VAL A 33 1.84 11.23 11.72
N GLU A 34 1.50 11.61 12.94
CA GLU A 34 0.42 10.97 13.70
C GLU A 34 -0.90 11.13 12.92
N GLN A 35 -1.73 10.08 12.86
CA GLN A 35 -2.89 10.04 11.98
C GLN A 35 -3.86 11.23 12.19
N TYR A 36 -4.08 11.67 13.42
CA TYR A 36 -5.02 12.77 13.71
C TYR A 36 -4.45 14.15 13.37
N ASP A 37 -3.11 14.30 13.34
CA ASP A 37 -2.43 15.51 12.89
C ASP A 37 -2.53 15.71 11.37
N PHE A 38 -2.92 14.65 10.64
CA PHE A 38 -3.14 14.70 9.19
C PHE A 38 -4.14 15.79 8.80
N ALA A 39 -5.16 16.04 9.61
CA ALA A 39 -6.15 17.09 9.34
C ALA A 39 -5.51 18.47 9.11
N GLN A 40 -4.47 18.81 9.87
CA GLN A 40 -3.78 20.09 9.85
C GLN A 40 -2.54 20.09 8.94
N LYS A 41 -2.15 18.92 8.39
CA LYS A 41 -0.92 18.80 7.60
C LYS A 41 -1.07 19.45 6.23
N ASP A 42 -0.11 20.31 5.88
CA ASP A 42 0.05 20.76 4.49
C ASP A 42 0.65 19.63 3.64
N LEU A 43 0.03 19.37 2.48
CA LEU A 43 0.41 18.31 1.55
C LEU A 43 1.00 18.83 0.23
N ASN A 44 1.24 20.14 0.10
CA ASN A 44 1.68 20.74 -1.16
C ASN A 44 3.00 20.14 -1.66
N GLU A 45 3.97 19.95 -0.76
CA GLU A 45 5.29 19.38 -1.06
C GLU A 45 5.34 17.85 -1.00
N ILE A 46 4.23 17.19 -0.74
CA ILE A 46 4.17 15.73 -0.64
C ILE A 46 3.81 15.16 -2.01
N ASP A 47 4.60 14.23 -2.52
CA ASP A 47 4.33 13.49 -3.75
C ASP A 47 3.55 12.19 -3.47
N VAL A 48 3.86 11.51 -2.34
CA VAL A 48 3.30 10.21 -1.99
C VAL A 48 2.77 10.21 -0.56
N LEU A 49 1.50 9.83 -0.38
CA LEU A 49 0.86 9.60 0.91
C LEU A 49 0.72 8.10 1.15
N ILE A 50 1.37 7.60 2.21
CA ILE A 50 1.30 6.19 2.62
C ILE A 50 0.37 6.05 3.82
N ILE A 51 -0.66 5.26 3.66
CA ILE A 51 -1.68 4.96 4.66
C ILE A 51 -1.59 3.47 5.01
N PRO A 52 -0.99 3.12 6.16
CA PRO A 52 -0.79 1.73 6.54
C PRO A 52 -2.04 1.09 7.13
N ASN A 53 -1.96 -0.20 7.38
CA ASN A 53 -2.99 -0.93 8.14
C ASN A 53 -3.15 -0.39 9.57
N PHE A 54 -4.28 -0.67 10.19
CA PHE A 54 -4.69 -0.23 11.55
C PHE A 54 -4.94 1.28 11.71
N ILE A 55 -5.04 2.01 10.62
CA ILE A 55 -5.42 3.42 10.63
C ILE A 55 -6.89 3.59 11.07
N ASP A 56 -7.22 4.66 11.74
CA ASP A 56 -8.61 5.00 12.07
C ASP A 56 -9.36 5.43 10.80
N GLN A 57 -10.18 4.52 10.27
CA GLN A 57 -10.90 4.77 9.01
C GLN A 57 -12.13 5.66 9.19
N GLU A 58 -12.69 5.78 10.39
CA GLU A 58 -13.74 6.76 10.66
C GLU A 58 -13.15 8.17 10.62
N PHE A 59 -11.96 8.37 11.18
CA PHE A 59 -11.24 9.63 11.04
C PHE A 59 -10.91 9.92 9.57
N LEU A 60 -10.34 8.94 8.82
CA LEU A 60 -10.03 9.13 7.40
C LEU A 60 -11.26 9.43 6.55
N PHE A 61 -12.41 8.87 6.90
CA PHE A 61 -13.66 9.21 6.22
C PHE A 61 -14.03 10.69 6.38
N THR A 62 -13.72 11.32 7.52
CA THR A 62 -13.87 12.77 7.68
C THR A 62 -12.87 13.57 6.83
N GLN A 63 -11.73 12.98 6.48
CA GLN A 63 -10.66 13.58 5.67
C GLN A 63 -10.70 13.19 4.17
N ARG A 64 -11.73 12.49 3.70
CA ARG A 64 -11.83 11.97 2.34
C ARG A 64 -11.72 13.03 1.25
N GLU A 65 -12.24 14.24 1.50
CA GLU A 65 -12.13 15.35 0.54
C GLU A 65 -10.69 15.84 0.40
N LYS A 66 -9.93 15.87 1.50
CA LYS A 66 -8.51 16.19 1.49
C LYS A 66 -7.70 15.16 0.70
N ILE A 67 -8.00 13.86 0.87
CA ILE A 67 -7.36 12.77 0.13
C ILE A 67 -7.71 12.87 -1.36
N THR A 68 -8.97 13.12 -1.70
CA THR A 68 -9.42 13.31 -3.09
C THR A 68 -8.74 14.53 -3.73
N SER A 69 -8.64 15.65 -3.00
CA SER A 69 -7.95 16.85 -3.47
C SER A 69 -6.45 16.63 -3.68
N PHE A 70 -5.82 15.79 -2.86
CA PHE A 70 -4.43 15.38 -3.01
C PHE A 70 -4.24 14.58 -4.30
N LEU A 71 -5.10 13.61 -4.57
CA LEU A 71 -5.08 12.81 -5.80
C LEU A 71 -5.37 13.65 -7.06
N ALA A 72 -6.24 14.66 -6.96
CA ALA A 72 -6.54 15.55 -8.07
C ALA A 72 -5.31 16.36 -8.56
N GLN A 73 -4.28 16.50 -7.73
CA GLN A 73 -3.01 17.17 -8.05
C GLN A 73 -1.96 16.22 -8.67
N LYS A 74 -2.37 15.09 -9.27
CA LYS A 74 -1.48 14.09 -9.88
C LYS A 74 -0.46 13.52 -8.86
N LYS A 75 -0.91 13.18 -7.68
CA LYS A 75 -0.10 12.63 -6.60
C LYS A 75 -0.48 11.18 -6.32
N ILE A 76 0.30 10.48 -5.49
CA ILE A 76 0.14 9.06 -5.24
C ILE A 76 -0.40 8.80 -3.84
N VAL A 77 -1.43 7.98 -3.73
CA VAL A 77 -1.87 7.39 -2.46
C VAL A 77 -1.58 5.90 -2.46
N VAL A 78 -0.86 5.43 -1.45
CA VAL A 78 -0.63 4.01 -1.18
C VAL A 78 -1.44 3.62 0.05
N TYR A 79 -2.37 2.69 -0.11
CA TYR A 79 -3.12 2.12 0.99
C TYR A 79 -2.75 0.66 1.21
N CYS A 80 -2.33 0.32 2.41
CA CYS A 80 -2.08 -1.06 2.84
C CYS A 80 -3.03 -1.39 4.00
N GLY A 81 -3.88 -2.40 3.85
CA GLY A 81 -4.81 -2.78 4.91
C GLY A 81 -6.15 -3.29 4.42
N HIS A 82 -7.13 -3.27 5.31
CA HIS A 82 -8.49 -3.77 5.08
C HIS A 82 -9.47 -2.59 5.11
N LEU A 83 -9.92 -2.15 3.93
CA LEU A 83 -10.89 -1.05 3.83
C LEU A 83 -12.27 -1.53 4.27
N PHE A 84 -12.87 -0.86 5.24
CA PHE A 84 -14.26 -1.09 5.66
C PHE A 84 -15.12 0.19 5.60
N ARG A 85 -14.50 1.35 5.31
CA ARG A 85 -15.14 2.64 5.18
C ARG A 85 -14.73 3.28 3.86
N GLU A 86 -15.68 3.75 3.05
CA GLU A 86 -15.41 4.31 1.71
C GLU A 86 -14.83 5.72 1.77
N TRP A 87 -13.55 5.85 2.08
CA TRP A 87 -12.81 7.11 2.11
C TRP A 87 -11.78 7.24 0.97
N LEU A 88 -11.47 6.14 0.28
CA LEU A 88 -10.48 6.10 -0.81
C LEU A 88 -11.19 5.82 -2.14
N PRO A 89 -11.13 6.74 -3.13
CA PRO A 89 -11.64 6.48 -4.47
C PRO A 89 -11.01 5.22 -5.08
N GLY A 90 -11.72 4.52 -5.94
CA GLY A 90 -11.21 3.33 -6.63
C GLY A 90 -10.91 2.11 -5.74
N CYS A 91 -11.25 2.16 -4.47
CA CYS A 91 -11.05 1.05 -3.55
C CYS A 91 -12.38 0.57 -2.95
N GLY A 92 -12.81 -0.63 -3.32
CA GLY A 92 -13.97 -1.28 -2.71
C GLY A 92 -13.67 -1.85 -1.31
N PRO A 93 -14.70 -2.23 -0.55
CA PRO A 93 -14.54 -2.83 0.77
C PRO A 93 -13.65 -4.09 0.74
N PHE A 94 -12.97 -4.34 1.85
CA PHE A 94 -12.21 -5.57 2.04
C PHE A 94 -13.10 -6.80 2.07
N MET A 95 -12.74 -7.81 1.29
CA MET A 95 -13.43 -9.09 1.20
C MET A 95 -12.51 -10.20 1.74
N PRO A 96 -12.89 -10.90 2.81
CA PRO A 96 -12.11 -12.01 3.31
C PRO A 96 -11.98 -13.14 2.27
N GLN A 97 -10.77 -13.72 2.16
CA GLN A 97 -10.56 -14.94 1.38
C GLN A 97 -11.15 -16.14 2.13
N LEU A 98 -11.83 -17.01 1.39
CA LEU A 98 -12.30 -18.28 1.96
C LEU A 98 -11.09 -19.21 2.17
N ILE A 99 -10.78 -19.52 3.43
CA ILE A 99 -9.64 -20.34 3.81
C ILE A 99 -10.13 -21.70 4.31
N ARG A 100 -9.72 -22.76 3.63
CA ARG A 100 -9.95 -24.16 3.99
C ARG A 100 -8.66 -24.86 4.41
N ASN A 101 -7.54 -24.42 3.84
CA ASN A 101 -6.20 -24.91 4.13
C ASN A 101 -5.16 -23.83 3.84
N PHE A 102 -3.87 -24.09 4.13
CA PHE A 102 -2.80 -23.11 4.00
C PHE A 102 -2.58 -22.64 2.54
N LYS A 103 -2.91 -23.44 1.53
CA LYS A 103 -2.76 -23.07 0.11
C LYS A 103 -3.71 -21.94 -0.30
N ASP A 104 -4.82 -21.78 0.42
CA ASP A 104 -5.75 -20.68 0.16
C ASP A 104 -5.18 -19.30 0.52
N TYR A 105 -4.04 -19.26 1.24
CA TYR A 105 -3.26 -18.03 1.49
C TYR A 105 -2.18 -17.74 0.43
N GLU A 106 -1.95 -18.67 -0.51
CA GLU A 106 -0.94 -18.49 -1.54
C GLU A 106 -1.32 -17.33 -2.45
N VAL A 107 -0.33 -16.45 -2.69
CA VAL A 107 -0.47 -15.30 -3.59
C VAL A 107 0.55 -15.39 -4.71
N PHE A 108 0.17 -14.89 -5.88
CA PHE A 108 0.92 -15.04 -7.11
C PHE A 108 1.12 -13.67 -7.77
N PRO A 109 2.38 -13.25 -8.00
CA PRO A 109 2.66 -12.07 -8.81
C PRO A 109 2.15 -12.26 -10.24
N THR A 110 1.59 -11.19 -10.82
CA THR A 110 1.30 -11.15 -12.25
C THR A 110 2.58 -10.87 -13.05
N ALA A 111 2.54 -11.11 -14.37
CA ALA A 111 3.69 -10.84 -15.23
C ALA A 111 4.09 -9.37 -15.32
N GLN A 112 3.19 -8.45 -14.99
CA GLN A 112 3.42 -7.00 -15.00
C GLN A 112 3.99 -6.45 -13.69
N SER A 113 4.04 -7.28 -12.65
CA SER A 113 4.41 -6.83 -11.32
C SER A 113 5.92 -6.65 -11.15
N THR A 114 6.40 -5.41 -11.19
CA THR A 114 7.79 -5.08 -10.85
C THR A 114 8.04 -5.10 -9.33
N ILE A 115 7.03 -4.76 -8.52
CA ILE A 115 7.14 -4.72 -7.05
C ILE A 115 7.41 -6.11 -6.45
N PHE A 116 6.83 -7.17 -7.07
CA PHE A 116 6.95 -8.55 -6.58
C PHE A 116 7.85 -9.42 -7.46
N GLU A 117 8.67 -8.82 -8.34
CA GLU A 117 9.58 -9.55 -9.20
C GLU A 117 10.59 -10.37 -8.38
N GLY A 118 10.68 -11.67 -8.67
CA GLY A 118 11.58 -12.60 -7.98
C GLY A 118 11.20 -12.90 -6.52
N VAL A 119 10.01 -12.47 -6.07
CA VAL A 119 9.46 -12.83 -4.77
C VAL A 119 8.72 -14.15 -4.88
N THR A 120 9.10 -15.14 -4.08
CA THR A 120 8.47 -16.47 -4.15
C THR A 120 7.16 -16.52 -3.38
N THR A 121 6.17 -17.25 -3.91
CA THR A 121 4.89 -17.52 -3.23
C THR A 121 5.09 -18.13 -1.84
N ALA A 122 6.07 -19.02 -1.68
CA ALA A 122 6.36 -19.65 -0.39
C ALA A 122 6.78 -18.62 0.68
N ASP A 123 7.63 -17.67 0.33
CA ASP A 123 8.11 -16.64 1.27
C ASP A 123 7.02 -15.63 1.63
N MET A 124 6.10 -15.34 0.72
CA MET A 124 4.90 -14.54 0.98
C MET A 124 3.90 -15.31 1.85
N THR A 125 3.73 -16.61 1.60
CA THR A 125 2.73 -17.42 2.32
C THR A 125 3.16 -17.68 3.75
N PHE A 126 4.43 -18.04 4.00
CA PHE A 126 4.86 -18.52 5.31
C PHE A 126 5.74 -17.52 6.05
N LYS A 127 5.40 -17.26 7.31
CA LYS A 127 6.24 -16.57 8.29
C LYS A 127 6.46 -17.49 9.49
N LYS A 128 7.72 -17.92 9.72
CA LYS A 128 8.08 -18.89 10.77
C LYS A 128 7.21 -20.16 10.74
N GLY A 129 6.96 -20.70 9.54
CA GLY A 129 6.15 -21.91 9.33
C GLY A 129 4.63 -21.71 9.41
N VAL A 130 4.14 -20.49 9.65
CA VAL A 130 2.71 -20.18 9.73
C VAL A 130 2.26 -19.39 8.52
N ALA A 131 1.15 -19.79 7.89
CA ALA A 131 0.56 -19.11 6.74
C ALA A 131 -0.37 -17.95 7.14
N GLY A 132 -0.66 -17.04 6.20
CA GLY A 132 -1.69 -16.02 6.33
C GLY A 132 -1.24 -14.69 6.96
N PHE A 133 0.07 -14.41 6.99
CA PHE A 133 0.59 -13.12 7.45
C PHE A 133 0.76 -12.09 6.32
N PHE A 134 0.76 -12.51 5.07
CA PHE A 134 0.95 -11.63 3.93
C PHE A 134 -0.37 -10.93 3.53
N ALA A 135 -1.41 -11.72 3.23
CA ALA A 135 -2.75 -11.24 2.95
C ALA A 135 -3.81 -12.25 3.43
N ARG A 136 -4.99 -11.76 3.81
CA ARG A 136 -6.12 -12.59 4.27
C ARG A 136 -7.40 -12.35 3.48
N GLY A 137 -7.30 -11.55 2.44
CA GLY A 137 -8.42 -11.17 1.59
C GLY A 137 -7.99 -10.20 0.51
N TYR A 138 -8.94 -9.57 -0.10
CA TYR A 138 -8.75 -8.76 -1.28
C TYR A 138 -9.72 -7.55 -1.29
N HIS A 139 -9.51 -6.62 -2.20
CA HIS A 139 -10.45 -5.57 -2.54
C HIS A 139 -10.93 -5.74 -3.98
N HIS A 140 -12.15 -5.29 -4.28
CA HIS A 140 -12.60 -5.20 -5.65
C HIS A 140 -11.85 -4.05 -6.34
N ALA A 141 -11.03 -4.40 -7.32
CA ALA A 141 -10.31 -3.43 -8.12
C ALA A 141 -11.23 -2.83 -9.20
N PRO A 142 -11.04 -1.55 -9.60
CA PRO A 142 -11.67 -0.98 -10.78
C PRO A 142 -11.36 -1.78 -12.05
N ALA A 143 -12.24 -1.70 -13.05
CA ALA A 143 -12.10 -2.51 -14.28
C ALA A 143 -10.79 -2.28 -15.05
N ASN A 144 -10.24 -1.06 -14.98
CA ASN A 144 -9.00 -0.68 -15.67
C ASN A 144 -7.78 -0.72 -14.75
N ALA A 145 -7.88 -1.25 -13.53
CA ALA A 145 -6.76 -1.34 -12.62
C ALA A 145 -5.73 -2.38 -13.09
N GLU A 146 -4.48 -2.04 -12.94
CA GLU A 146 -3.35 -2.96 -13.15
C GLU A 146 -3.21 -3.88 -11.94
N ILE A 147 -3.42 -5.17 -12.14
CA ILE A 147 -3.34 -6.16 -11.05
C ILE A 147 -1.90 -6.64 -10.93
N LEU A 148 -1.30 -6.46 -9.75
CA LEU A 148 0.09 -6.84 -9.47
C LEU A 148 0.22 -8.18 -8.73
N LEU A 149 -0.75 -8.52 -7.89
CA LEU A 149 -0.73 -9.73 -7.06
C LEU A 149 -2.15 -10.27 -6.87
N THR A 150 -2.32 -11.58 -7.03
CA THR A 150 -3.63 -12.25 -6.86
C THR A 150 -3.52 -13.48 -5.97
N PHE A 151 -4.66 -13.89 -5.38
CA PHE A 151 -4.83 -15.28 -4.95
C PHE A 151 -5.01 -16.22 -6.15
N ALA A 152 -4.93 -17.55 -5.91
CA ALA A 152 -5.10 -18.58 -6.94
C ALA A 152 -6.44 -18.49 -7.72
N ASN A 153 -7.47 -17.91 -7.12
CA ASN A 153 -8.79 -17.68 -7.72
C ASN A 153 -8.90 -16.30 -8.43
N ASN A 154 -7.78 -15.68 -8.79
CA ASN A 154 -7.67 -14.37 -9.46
C ASN A 154 -8.28 -13.19 -8.66
N LYS A 155 -8.41 -13.31 -7.35
CA LYS A 155 -8.84 -12.19 -6.49
C LYS A 155 -7.67 -11.24 -6.25
N PRO A 156 -7.82 -9.92 -6.53
CA PRO A 156 -6.72 -8.96 -6.50
C PRO A 156 -6.30 -8.63 -5.06
N VAL A 157 -5.08 -8.98 -4.70
CA VAL A 157 -4.45 -8.64 -3.41
C VAL A 157 -3.76 -7.30 -3.48
N THR A 158 -3.10 -7.02 -4.61
CA THR A 158 -2.45 -5.73 -4.87
C THR A 158 -2.79 -5.27 -6.28
N TYR A 159 -3.18 -4.01 -6.40
CA TYR A 159 -3.42 -3.39 -7.70
C TYR A 159 -3.06 -1.90 -7.70
N VAL A 160 -2.90 -1.36 -8.90
CA VAL A 160 -2.70 0.06 -9.17
C VAL A 160 -3.86 0.57 -10.00
N ASP A 161 -4.48 1.66 -9.54
CA ASP A 161 -5.55 2.35 -10.26
C ASP A 161 -5.07 3.75 -10.67
N ARG A 162 -5.07 4.00 -11.97
CA ARG A 162 -4.76 5.29 -12.61
C ARG A 162 -5.97 5.89 -13.32
N SER A 163 -7.15 5.32 -13.08
CA SER A 163 -8.37 5.67 -13.83
C SER A 163 -9.44 6.36 -12.99
N SER A 164 -9.49 6.11 -11.71
CA SER A 164 -10.53 6.65 -10.82
C SER A 164 -10.29 8.11 -10.42
N THR A 165 -9.04 8.59 -10.54
CA THR A 165 -8.65 9.97 -10.21
C THR A 165 -7.56 10.47 -11.18
N ASN A 166 -7.14 11.73 -11.06
CA ASN A 166 -6.00 12.24 -11.82
C ASN A 166 -4.65 11.76 -11.30
N GLY A 167 -4.60 11.26 -10.07
CA GLY A 167 -3.41 10.66 -9.46
C GLY A 167 -3.44 9.14 -9.51
N THR A 168 -2.45 8.52 -8.90
CA THR A 168 -2.32 7.06 -8.83
C THR A 168 -2.67 6.55 -7.44
N ILE A 169 -3.40 5.45 -7.39
CA ILE A 169 -3.76 4.75 -6.15
C ILE A 169 -3.18 3.34 -6.21
N LEU A 170 -2.30 2.99 -5.25
CA LEU A 170 -1.90 1.60 -5.02
C LEU A 170 -2.63 1.07 -3.81
N VAL A 171 -3.31 -0.06 -3.98
CA VAL A 171 -4.00 -0.77 -2.90
C VAL A 171 -3.35 -2.13 -2.68
N HIS A 172 -3.02 -2.44 -1.44
CA HIS A 172 -2.51 -3.74 -1.00
C HIS A 172 -3.33 -4.26 0.19
N ALA A 173 -3.96 -5.42 0.05
CA ALA A 173 -4.82 -6.03 1.08
C ALA A 173 -4.00 -6.74 2.19
N GLY A 174 -2.89 -6.15 2.61
CA GLY A 174 -1.98 -6.71 3.58
C GLY A 174 -1.27 -5.64 4.42
N ARG A 175 -0.12 -6.01 4.98
CA ARG A 175 0.69 -5.06 5.75
C ARG A 175 1.42 -4.09 4.82
N ASP A 176 1.88 -2.99 5.39
CA ASP A 176 2.69 -1.98 4.71
C ASP A 176 3.87 -2.59 3.93
N LEU A 177 3.98 -2.23 2.65
CA LEU A 177 5.02 -2.72 1.74
C LEU A 177 6.42 -2.23 2.13
N LEU A 178 6.56 -1.10 2.82
CA LEU A 178 7.83 -0.63 3.37
C LEU A 178 8.36 -1.51 4.52
N GLY A 179 7.49 -2.28 5.15
CA GLY A 179 7.84 -3.15 6.26
C GLY A 179 8.50 -4.49 5.86
N TYR A 180 8.76 -4.72 4.57
CA TYR A 180 9.44 -5.92 4.09
C TYR A 180 10.94 -5.67 3.94
N ALA A 181 11.71 -5.95 5.00
CA ALA A 181 13.16 -5.87 5.02
C ALA A 181 13.73 -6.80 6.11
N ASP A 182 14.98 -7.23 5.95
CA ASP A 182 15.77 -7.98 6.94
C ASP A 182 15.13 -9.29 7.45
N GLU A 183 14.29 -9.91 6.64
CA GLU A 183 13.67 -11.20 6.96
C GLU A 183 14.51 -12.40 6.48
N ASN A 184 15.59 -12.16 5.72
CA ASN A 184 16.41 -13.17 5.02
C ASN A 184 15.57 -14.07 4.09
N LYS A 185 14.67 -13.44 3.33
CA LYS A 185 13.74 -14.05 2.40
C LYS A 185 13.68 -13.27 1.10
N THR A 186 13.06 -13.87 0.09
CA THR A 186 12.81 -13.15 -1.18
C THR A 186 11.87 -11.96 -0.99
N THR A 187 11.05 -11.92 0.06
CA THR A 187 10.23 -10.76 0.43
C THR A 187 11.03 -9.50 0.75
N ASP A 188 12.34 -9.61 1.07
CA ASP A 188 13.21 -8.44 1.27
C ASP A 188 13.42 -7.62 -0.01
N ARG A 189 13.07 -8.19 -1.18
CA ARG A 189 13.05 -7.48 -2.47
C ARG A 189 11.90 -6.48 -2.58
N ILE A 190 10.79 -6.69 -1.84
CA ILE A 190 9.56 -5.88 -1.97
C ILE A 190 9.85 -4.40 -1.70
N ARG A 191 10.48 -4.08 -0.58
CA ARG A 191 10.76 -2.68 -0.21
C ARG A 191 11.58 -1.92 -1.26
N PRO A 192 12.77 -2.35 -1.69
CA PRO A 192 13.54 -1.63 -2.70
C PRO A 192 12.83 -1.57 -4.06
N GLN A 193 12.12 -2.62 -4.49
CA GLN A 193 11.34 -2.62 -5.73
C GLN A 193 10.14 -1.69 -5.64
N PHE A 194 9.45 -1.63 -4.50
CA PHE A 194 8.36 -0.70 -4.27
C PHE A 194 8.82 0.76 -4.28
N LEU A 195 9.98 1.07 -3.69
CA LEU A 195 10.56 2.42 -3.74
C LEU A 195 10.95 2.83 -5.17
N ALA A 196 11.54 1.91 -5.94
CA ALA A 196 11.86 2.16 -7.35
C ALA A 196 10.59 2.34 -8.20
N TRP A 197 9.53 1.58 -7.92
CA TRP A 197 8.23 1.76 -8.57
C TRP A 197 7.62 3.13 -8.25
N LEU A 198 7.67 3.57 -6.98
CA LEU A 198 7.19 4.90 -6.58
C LEU A 198 7.94 6.01 -7.30
N GLU A 199 9.28 5.92 -7.41
CA GLU A 199 10.11 6.89 -8.12
C GLU A 199 9.68 7.02 -9.59
N SER A 200 9.51 5.89 -10.27
CA SER A 200 9.06 5.83 -11.66
C SER A 200 7.66 6.41 -11.84
N GLU A 201 6.74 6.10 -10.93
CA GLU A 201 5.35 6.58 -10.99
C GLU A 201 5.23 8.08 -10.71
N VAL A 202 6.00 8.62 -9.74
CA VAL A 202 6.07 10.06 -9.49
C VAL A 202 6.62 10.81 -10.71
N GLN A 203 7.66 10.27 -11.35
CA GLN A 203 8.23 10.86 -12.54
C GLN A 203 7.21 10.92 -13.70
N ALA A 204 6.50 9.80 -13.94
CA ALA A 204 5.48 9.73 -14.98
C ALA A 204 4.36 10.76 -14.78
N LEU A 205 3.86 10.90 -13.55
CA LEU A 205 2.81 11.88 -13.22
C LEU A 205 3.28 13.35 -13.39
N LYS A 206 4.56 13.64 -13.16
CA LYS A 206 5.12 14.97 -13.37
C LYS A 206 5.24 15.29 -14.87
N GLU A 207 5.71 14.34 -15.68
CA GLU A 207 5.83 14.50 -17.14
C GLU A 207 4.47 14.68 -17.83
N GLU A 208 3.42 14.03 -17.36
CA GLU A 208 2.05 14.25 -17.86
C GLU A 208 1.46 15.62 -17.49
N GLY A 209 2.09 16.36 -16.58
CA GLY A 209 1.65 17.68 -16.09
C GLY A 209 2.27 18.86 -16.82
N GLU A 210 3.33 18.62 -17.60
CA GLU A 210 4.00 19.61 -18.44
C GLU A 210 3.37 19.64 -19.85
#